data_373fc6758cfacf6be2f23917745d5c86
#
_entry.id   373fc6758cfacf6be2f23917745d5c86
#
_cell.length_a   1.000
_cell.length_b   1.000
_cell.length_c   1.000
_cell.angle_alpha   90.00
_cell.angle_beta   90.00
_cell.angle_gamma   90.00
#
_symmetry.space_group_name_H-M   'P 1'
#
loop_
_entity.id
_entity.type
_entity.pdbx_description
1 polymer ?
#
loop_
_entity_poly.entity_id
_entity_poly.type
_entity_poly.pdbx_seq_one_letter_code
_entity_poly.pdbx_strand_id
1 'polypeptide(L)'
;GTTMYINGTPTLGTASKDLYHSNEFYFTPSNGYLYATRFVGYLQGNISGSSTSCSGNSLSATTASVASTVSINYNNNSNSTYQMLWGSGTSVYGTAGVYVNPLYNVIYATDMVATSDERLKDRVGPIENALDKVNTLDGFLYTWNDNYTGTDESVQVGVSAQQVEKVLPEAVDELETGYKGVSYGKLVPLLIEAMKELTQENKLIRSELENLKSINT
;
A
#
# COMPACT_ATOMS: atom_id res chain seq x y z
N GLY A 1 -50.53 -28.08 5.16
CA GLY A 1 -49.66 -28.68 4.16
C GLY A 1 -49.19 -30.03 4.67
N THR A 2 -49.21 -31.04 3.81
CA THR A 2 -48.79 -32.41 4.14
C THR A 2 -47.26 -32.45 4.10
N THR A 3 -46.63 -32.80 5.20
CA THR A 3 -45.16 -33.06 5.22
C THR A 3 -44.92 -34.43 4.63
N MET A 4 -44.04 -34.50 3.63
CA MET A 4 -43.64 -35.77 3.02
C MET A 4 -42.19 -36.06 3.41
N TYR A 5 -41.93 -37.27 3.85
CA TYR A 5 -40.62 -37.76 4.17
C TYR A 5 -40.02 -38.44 2.96
N ILE A 6 -38.75 -38.20 2.70
CA ILE A 6 -38.03 -38.83 1.59
C ILE A 6 -37.59 -40.23 2.03
N ASN A 7 -38.24 -41.24 1.49
CA ASN A 7 -37.89 -42.62 1.66
C ASN A 7 -37.06 -43.05 0.44
N GLY A 8 -35.80 -43.41 0.64
CA GLY A 8 -34.99 -44.04 -0.40
C GLY A 8 -35.34 -45.51 -0.54
N THR A 9 -35.67 -45.96 -1.73
CA THR A 9 -35.75 -47.39 -2.01
C THR A 9 -34.35 -47.92 -2.29
N PRO A 10 -33.94 -49.05 -1.72
CA PRO A 10 -32.64 -49.64 -1.99
C PRO A 10 -32.58 -50.12 -3.42
N THR A 11 -31.54 -49.70 -4.16
CA THR A 11 -31.19 -50.26 -5.45
C THR A 11 -30.71 -51.71 -5.23
N LEU A 12 -31.15 -52.63 -6.08
CA LEU A 12 -30.75 -54.04 -6.04
C LEU A 12 -29.23 -54.18 -5.86
N GLY A 13 -28.79 -54.82 -4.76
CA GLY A 13 -27.41 -55.20 -4.55
C GLY A 13 -26.64 -54.49 -3.45
N THR A 14 -27.19 -53.52 -2.78
CA THR A 14 -26.56 -52.87 -1.62
C THR A 14 -27.35 -53.09 -0.35
N ALA A 15 -26.67 -53.36 0.76
CA ALA A 15 -27.28 -53.51 2.05
C ALA A 15 -28.22 -52.33 2.37
N SER A 16 -29.46 -52.65 2.75
CA SER A 16 -30.44 -51.69 3.21
C SER A 16 -29.84 -50.89 4.33
N LYS A 17 -29.61 -49.60 4.12
CA LYS A 17 -29.45 -48.69 5.20
C LYS A 17 -30.80 -48.07 5.45
N ASP A 18 -31.33 -48.34 6.65
CA ASP A 18 -32.56 -47.72 7.12
C ASP A 18 -32.43 -46.20 7.01
N LEU A 19 -33.24 -45.60 6.19
CA LEU A 19 -33.45 -44.16 6.21
C LEU A 19 -34.26 -43.89 7.48
N TYR A 20 -33.56 -43.46 8.51
CA TYR A 20 -34.22 -43.03 9.72
C TYR A 20 -35.04 -41.78 9.44
N HIS A 21 -36.31 -41.93 9.68
CA HIS A 21 -37.28 -40.90 9.73
C HIS A 21 -37.00 -40.00 10.93
N SER A 22 -36.46 -38.81 10.69
CA SER A 22 -36.26 -37.83 11.75
C SER A 22 -37.02 -36.55 11.39
N ASN A 23 -37.54 -35.86 12.38
CA ASN A 23 -38.13 -34.54 12.22
C ASN A 23 -37.14 -33.50 11.75
N GLU A 24 -35.86 -33.85 11.60
CA GLU A 24 -34.76 -33.00 11.22
C GLU A 24 -34.42 -33.05 9.73
N PHE A 25 -35.03 -34.00 8.99
CA PHE A 25 -34.88 -34.11 7.53
C PHE A 25 -36.23 -34.40 6.88
N TYR A 26 -36.80 -33.41 6.23
CA TYR A 26 -38.09 -33.55 5.57
C TYR A 26 -38.26 -32.58 4.39
N PHE A 27 -39.10 -32.96 3.47
CA PHE A 27 -39.50 -32.16 2.31
C PHE A 27 -40.94 -31.69 2.46
N THR A 28 -41.20 -30.40 2.17
CA THR A 28 -42.54 -29.85 2.20
C THR A 28 -43.00 -29.56 0.77
N PRO A 29 -43.90 -30.39 0.20
CA PRO A 29 -44.30 -30.26 -1.20
C PRO A 29 -45.00 -28.94 -1.54
N SER A 30 -45.69 -28.34 -0.58
CA SER A 30 -46.46 -27.12 -0.79
C SER A 30 -45.60 -25.87 -1.09
N ASN A 31 -44.34 -25.87 -0.67
CA ASN A 31 -43.39 -24.80 -0.90
C ASN A 31 -42.06 -25.27 -1.56
N GLY A 32 -41.92 -26.55 -1.83
CA GLY A 32 -40.73 -27.12 -2.44
C GLY A 32 -39.49 -27.13 -1.56
N TYR A 33 -39.63 -26.97 -0.25
CA TYR A 33 -38.47 -26.85 0.64
C TYR A 33 -38.04 -28.18 1.22
N LEU A 34 -36.73 -28.40 1.24
CA LEU A 34 -36.07 -29.50 1.93
C LEU A 34 -35.42 -28.96 3.21
N TYR A 35 -35.81 -29.54 4.35
CA TYR A 35 -35.28 -29.19 5.65
C TYR A 35 -34.30 -30.27 6.12
N ALA A 36 -33.12 -29.88 6.53
CA ALA A 36 -32.10 -30.73 7.11
C ALA A 36 -31.29 -29.98 8.13
N THR A 37 -31.05 -30.56 9.29
CA THR A 37 -30.14 -30.01 10.31
C THR A 37 -28.70 -30.01 9.82
N ARG A 38 -28.35 -30.99 8.96
CA ARG A 38 -26.99 -31.09 8.42
C ARG A 38 -26.98 -31.81 7.06
N PHE A 39 -26.28 -31.21 6.09
CA PHE A 39 -25.89 -31.88 4.85
C PHE A 39 -24.42 -32.30 4.94
N VAL A 40 -24.13 -33.58 4.71
CA VAL A 40 -22.76 -34.10 4.59
C VAL A 40 -22.66 -34.77 3.22
N GLY A 41 -21.97 -34.13 2.30
CA GLY A 41 -21.81 -34.65 0.93
C GLY A 41 -21.68 -33.54 -0.10
N TYR A 42 -21.73 -33.95 -1.35
CA TYR A 42 -21.61 -33.07 -2.50
C TYR A 42 -22.98 -32.49 -2.89
N LEU A 43 -23.13 -31.18 -2.96
CA LEU A 43 -24.31 -30.53 -3.51
C LEU A 43 -24.00 -30.06 -4.93
N GLN A 44 -24.71 -30.63 -5.91
CA GLN A 44 -24.56 -30.25 -7.30
C GLN A 44 -25.77 -29.42 -7.74
N GLY A 45 -25.53 -28.16 -8.15
CA GLY A 45 -26.56 -27.23 -8.58
C GLY A 45 -26.39 -25.84 -7.97
N ASN A 46 -27.29 -24.94 -8.34
CA ASN A 46 -27.31 -23.59 -7.78
C ASN A 46 -27.94 -23.60 -6.37
N ILE A 47 -27.19 -23.13 -5.39
CA ILE A 47 -27.70 -22.90 -4.04
C ILE A 47 -27.99 -21.41 -3.93
N SER A 48 -29.28 -21.05 -3.85
CA SER A 48 -29.72 -19.69 -3.59
C SER A 48 -30.22 -19.59 -2.16
N GLY A 49 -29.68 -18.67 -1.39
CA GLY A 49 -30.07 -18.44 0.00
C GLY A 49 -28.99 -17.69 0.78
N SER A 50 -29.28 -17.34 2.03
CA SER A 50 -28.32 -16.76 2.96
C SER A 50 -27.80 -17.84 3.90
N SER A 51 -26.47 -17.92 4.06
CA SER A 51 -25.82 -18.70 5.09
C SER A 51 -25.31 -17.75 6.17
N THR A 52 -25.64 -18.03 7.42
CA THR A 52 -25.14 -17.27 8.58
C THR A 52 -23.67 -17.56 8.88
N SER A 53 -23.13 -18.68 8.39
CA SER A 53 -21.71 -18.98 8.47
C SER A 53 -21.31 -20.03 7.41
N CYS A 54 -20.29 -19.75 6.63
CA CYS A 54 -19.56 -20.74 5.84
C CYS A 54 -18.21 -21.00 6.52
N SER A 55 -18.08 -22.13 7.25
CA SER A 55 -16.79 -22.61 7.70
C SER A 55 -16.25 -23.64 6.71
N GLY A 56 -15.52 -23.17 5.71
CA GLY A 56 -14.92 -24.04 4.69
C GLY A 56 -14.29 -23.25 3.56
N ASN A 57 -13.32 -23.84 2.87
CA ASN A 57 -12.70 -23.23 1.69
C ASN A 57 -13.65 -23.31 0.50
N SER A 58 -14.12 -22.15 0.01
CA SER A 58 -14.67 -22.05 -1.33
C SER A 58 -13.51 -21.95 -2.31
N LEU A 59 -13.34 -22.96 -3.17
CA LEU A 59 -12.30 -22.98 -4.21
C LEU A 59 -12.53 -21.95 -5.32
N SER A 60 -13.74 -21.41 -5.46
CA SER A 60 -14.04 -20.25 -6.29
C SER A 60 -15.36 -19.60 -5.90
N ALA A 61 -15.33 -18.39 -5.38
CA ALA A 61 -16.48 -17.51 -5.36
C ALA A 61 -16.35 -16.55 -6.55
N THR A 62 -17.19 -16.74 -7.56
CA THR A 62 -17.15 -15.89 -8.77
C THR A 62 -17.66 -14.47 -8.48
N THR A 63 -18.42 -14.28 -7.42
CA THR A 63 -18.85 -12.96 -6.94
C THR A 63 -19.25 -13.03 -5.47
N ALA A 64 -18.51 -12.33 -4.60
CA ALA A 64 -19.00 -11.95 -3.28
C ALA A 64 -19.57 -10.53 -3.42
N SER A 65 -20.89 -10.36 -3.33
CA SER A 65 -21.51 -9.03 -3.51
C SER A 65 -21.23 -8.07 -2.34
N VAL A 66 -20.88 -8.58 -1.16
CA VAL A 66 -20.40 -7.80 -0.01
C VAL A 66 -19.49 -8.68 0.84
N ALA A 67 -18.21 -8.31 0.92
CA ALA A 67 -17.32 -8.76 1.99
C ALA A 67 -17.25 -7.64 3.03
N SER A 68 -17.83 -7.84 4.21
CA SER A 68 -17.74 -6.87 5.31
C SER A 68 -16.32 -6.79 5.90
N THR A 69 -15.48 -7.79 5.65
CA THR A 69 -14.09 -7.85 6.13
C THR A 69 -13.23 -8.63 5.14
N VAL A 70 -12.13 -8.04 4.69
CA VAL A 70 -11.04 -8.72 3.99
C VAL A 70 -9.91 -8.86 4.99
N SER A 71 -9.59 -10.09 5.39
CA SER A 71 -8.41 -10.34 6.23
C SER A 71 -7.16 -10.28 5.37
N ILE A 72 -6.30 -9.30 5.62
CA ILE A 72 -5.00 -9.17 4.97
C ILE A 72 -3.95 -9.78 5.91
N ASN A 73 -3.28 -10.83 5.46
CA ASN A 73 -2.14 -11.39 6.18
C ASN A 73 -0.89 -10.56 5.86
N TYR A 74 -0.31 -9.98 6.89
CA TYR A 74 0.97 -9.28 6.79
C TYR A 74 2.11 -10.29 6.71
N ASN A 75 2.90 -10.24 5.64
CA ASN A 75 4.15 -11.00 5.53
C ASN A 75 5.31 -10.03 5.31
N ASN A 76 5.87 -9.52 6.41
CA ASN A 76 6.95 -8.54 6.38
C ASN A 76 8.34 -9.15 6.08
N ASN A 77 8.46 -10.48 6.01
CA ASN A 77 9.74 -11.17 5.84
C ASN A 77 9.92 -11.78 4.45
N SER A 78 9.11 -11.40 3.49
CA SER A 78 9.22 -11.93 2.12
C SER A 78 10.05 -11.00 1.23
N ASN A 79 11.06 -11.55 0.59
CA ASN A 79 11.83 -10.86 -0.47
C ASN A 79 11.11 -10.87 -1.82
N SER A 80 9.82 -11.14 -1.83
CA SER A 80 8.99 -11.06 -3.04
C SER A 80 8.40 -9.66 -3.17
N THR A 81 8.21 -9.22 -4.41
CA THR A 81 7.49 -7.98 -4.70
C THR A 81 5.99 -8.25 -4.80
N TYR A 82 5.19 -7.40 -4.19
CA TYR A 82 3.74 -7.47 -4.18
C TYR A 82 3.14 -6.28 -4.90
N GLN A 83 2.08 -6.52 -5.64
CA GLN A 83 1.32 -5.45 -6.28
C GLN A 83 0.59 -4.62 -5.23
N MET A 84 0.58 -3.31 -5.40
CA MET A 84 -0.31 -2.45 -4.63
C MET A 84 -1.75 -2.65 -5.08
N LEU A 85 -2.64 -2.85 -4.11
CA LEU A 85 -4.07 -2.95 -4.34
C LEU A 85 -4.72 -1.59 -4.06
N TRP A 86 -5.64 -1.20 -4.90
CA TRP A 86 -6.48 -0.03 -4.67
C TRP A 86 -7.94 -0.38 -4.95
N GLY A 87 -8.86 0.31 -4.26
CA GLY A 87 -10.29 0.06 -4.37
C GLY A 87 -11.03 1.23 -5.02
N SER A 88 -12.00 0.91 -5.86
CA SER A 88 -12.95 1.88 -6.39
C SER A 88 -14.36 1.27 -6.29
N GLY A 89 -15.20 1.88 -5.46
CA GLY A 89 -16.53 1.32 -5.14
C GLY A 89 -16.41 -0.04 -4.46
N THR A 90 -16.98 -1.07 -5.07
CA THR A 90 -16.99 -2.46 -4.56
C THR A 90 -15.87 -3.33 -5.13
N SER A 91 -14.98 -2.76 -5.95
CA SER A 91 -13.94 -3.52 -6.65
C SER A 91 -12.55 -3.19 -6.11
N VAL A 92 -11.68 -4.21 -6.06
CA VAL A 92 -10.27 -4.09 -5.70
C VAL A 92 -9.44 -4.43 -6.93
N TYR A 93 -8.48 -3.56 -7.27
CA TYR A 93 -7.63 -3.69 -8.45
C TYR A 93 -6.17 -3.81 -8.03
N GLY A 94 -5.40 -4.63 -8.75
CA GLY A 94 -3.96 -4.66 -8.66
C GLY A 94 -3.33 -3.76 -9.72
N THR A 95 -2.19 -3.12 -9.40
CA THR A 95 -1.43 -2.33 -10.38
C THR A 95 -0.29 -3.17 -10.95
N ALA A 96 -0.11 -3.12 -12.26
CA ALA A 96 0.98 -3.85 -12.93
C ALA A 96 2.34 -3.12 -12.86
N GLY A 97 2.37 -1.85 -12.43
CA GLY A 97 3.57 -0.99 -12.50
C GLY A 97 4.08 -0.49 -11.14
N VAL A 98 3.38 -0.79 -10.03
CA VAL A 98 3.79 -0.38 -8.69
C VAL A 98 3.84 -1.61 -7.80
N TYR A 99 5.00 -1.85 -7.21
CA TYR A 99 5.25 -3.00 -6.34
C TYR A 99 5.84 -2.56 -5.01
N VAL A 100 5.51 -3.29 -3.95
CA VAL A 100 6.10 -3.12 -2.63
C VAL A 100 6.92 -4.36 -2.29
N ASN A 101 8.14 -4.17 -1.82
CA ASN A 101 8.92 -5.23 -1.20
C ASN A 101 8.95 -4.99 0.32
N PRO A 102 8.20 -5.77 1.11
CA PRO A 102 8.09 -5.53 2.55
C PRO A 102 9.37 -5.87 3.33
N LEU A 103 10.25 -6.73 2.78
CA LEU A 103 11.52 -7.06 3.44
C LEU A 103 12.47 -5.86 3.49
N TYR A 104 12.51 -5.08 2.39
CA TYR A 104 13.41 -3.92 2.26
C TYR A 104 12.67 -2.58 2.45
N ASN A 105 11.36 -2.59 2.70
CA ASN A 105 10.51 -1.40 2.79
C ASN A 105 10.61 -0.50 1.56
N VAL A 106 10.68 -1.08 0.37
CA VAL A 106 10.88 -0.36 -0.90
C VAL A 106 9.62 -0.43 -1.76
N ILE A 107 9.30 0.70 -2.37
CA ILE A 107 8.28 0.81 -3.41
C ILE A 107 8.98 0.94 -4.76
N TYR A 108 8.66 0.05 -5.69
CA TYR A 108 9.13 0.11 -7.07
C TYR A 108 8.03 0.70 -7.96
N ALA A 109 8.35 1.76 -8.66
CA ALA A 109 7.50 2.39 -9.68
C ALA A 109 8.38 2.87 -10.83
N THR A 110 7.83 2.89 -12.05
CA THR A 110 8.56 3.42 -13.22
C THR A 110 8.76 4.93 -13.10
N ASP A 111 7.80 5.64 -12.50
CA ASP A 111 7.84 7.08 -12.28
C ASP A 111 6.94 7.48 -11.11
N MET A 112 7.27 8.62 -10.48
CA MET A 112 6.49 9.23 -9.41
C MET A 112 6.21 10.69 -9.77
N VAL A 113 4.98 10.98 -10.18
CA VAL A 113 4.54 12.32 -10.54
C VAL A 113 3.83 13.00 -9.37
N ALA A 114 4.41 14.09 -8.88
CA ALA A 114 3.78 14.92 -7.84
C ALA A 114 2.98 16.06 -8.47
N THR A 115 1.77 16.31 -7.99
CA THR A 115 0.96 17.45 -8.38
C THR A 115 1.67 18.75 -8.03
N SER A 116 1.92 19.63 -9.04
CA SER A 116 2.66 20.85 -8.85
C SER A 116 2.13 22.03 -9.69
N ASP A 117 0.84 22.00 -10.03
CA ASP A 117 0.19 23.07 -10.79
C ASP A 117 0.14 24.37 -9.96
N GLU A 118 0.61 25.48 -10.55
CA GLU A 118 0.68 26.77 -9.88
C GLU A 118 -0.72 27.30 -9.51
N ARG A 119 -1.75 26.95 -10.25
CA ARG A 119 -3.15 27.34 -9.97
C ARG A 119 -3.71 26.78 -8.68
N LEU A 120 -3.04 25.78 -8.11
CA LEU A 120 -3.40 25.14 -6.84
C LEU A 120 -2.56 25.65 -5.65
N LYS A 121 -1.75 26.71 -5.89
CA LYS A 121 -0.78 27.18 -4.90
C LYS A 121 -0.93 28.68 -4.65
N ASP A 122 -1.01 29.05 -3.37
CA ASP A 122 -0.82 30.42 -2.94
C ASP A 122 0.64 30.61 -2.52
N ARG A 123 1.36 31.51 -3.21
CA ARG A 123 2.77 31.77 -2.91
C ARG A 123 2.88 32.55 -1.61
N VAL A 124 3.59 31.98 -0.62
CA VAL A 124 3.83 32.60 0.69
C VAL A 124 5.06 33.50 0.66
N GLY A 125 6.11 33.12 -0.07
CA GLY A 125 7.34 33.89 -0.20
C GLY A 125 8.44 33.13 -0.94
N PRO A 126 9.62 33.74 -1.14
CA PRO A 126 10.80 33.09 -1.68
C PRO A 126 11.47 32.18 -0.62
N ILE A 127 12.34 31.30 -1.08
CA ILE A 127 13.27 30.58 -0.21
C ILE A 127 14.52 31.46 -0.07
N GLU A 128 14.64 32.17 1.02
CA GLU A 128 15.75 33.10 1.29
C GLU A 128 16.97 32.37 1.87
N ASN A 129 18.18 32.91 1.58
CA ASN A 129 19.46 32.39 2.06
C ASN A 129 19.66 30.92 1.73
N ALA A 130 19.28 30.55 0.51
CA ALA A 130 19.23 29.17 0.10
C ALA A 130 20.62 28.53 0.03
N LEU A 131 21.63 29.29 -0.41
CA LEU A 131 23.01 28.82 -0.49
C LEU A 131 23.57 28.54 0.92
N ASP A 132 23.34 29.44 1.86
CA ASP A 132 23.78 29.26 3.24
C ASP A 132 23.10 28.04 3.87
N LYS A 133 21.80 27.88 3.64
CA LYS A 133 21.05 26.70 4.10
C LYS A 133 21.63 25.40 3.57
N VAL A 134 21.92 25.32 2.28
CA VAL A 134 22.51 24.13 1.67
C VAL A 134 23.92 23.86 2.23
N ASN A 135 24.72 24.88 2.45
CA ASN A 135 26.07 24.76 3.01
C ASN A 135 26.09 24.20 4.46
N THR A 136 24.97 24.21 5.16
CA THR A 136 24.85 23.60 6.50
C THR A 136 24.41 22.13 6.47
N LEU A 137 24.05 21.61 5.29
CA LEU A 137 23.63 20.23 5.14
C LEU A 137 24.78 19.33 4.73
N ASP A 138 24.89 18.18 5.37
CA ASP A 138 25.85 17.16 5.01
C ASP A 138 25.17 16.03 4.23
N GLY A 139 25.67 15.71 3.05
CA GLY A 139 25.39 14.47 2.36
C GLY A 139 26.39 13.40 2.80
N PHE A 140 25.92 12.23 3.21
CA PHE A 140 26.79 11.17 3.72
C PHE A 140 26.35 9.77 3.30
N LEU A 141 27.30 8.85 3.34
CA LEU A 141 27.02 7.42 3.21
C LEU A 141 26.75 6.84 4.59
N TYR A 142 25.78 5.93 4.68
CA TYR A 142 25.44 5.26 5.94
C TYR A 142 24.97 3.82 5.70
N THR A 143 24.96 3.04 6.75
CA THR A 143 24.21 1.78 6.86
C THR A 143 23.16 1.92 7.97
N TRP A 144 22.06 1.19 7.85
CA TRP A 144 21.09 1.13 8.93
C TRP A 144 21.73 0.49 10.18
N ASN A 145 21.39 0.98 11.36
CA ASN A 145 21.85 0.43 12.64
C ASN A 145 20.77 -0.48 13.26
N ASP A 146 21.06 -1.04 14.44
CA ASP A 146 20.19 -1.98 15.14
C ASP A 146 18.83 -1.43 15.55
N ASN A 147 18.62 -0.10 15.52
CA ASN A 147 17.32 0.52 15.80
C ASN A 147 16.39 0.50 14.56
N TYR A 148 16.92 0.16 13.38
CA TYR A 148 16.12 0.01 12.17
C TYR A 148 15.59 -1.40 12.08
N THR A 149 14.27 -1.52 11.88
CA THR A 149 13.57 -2.82 11.83
C THR A 149 13.62 -3.51 10.47
N GLY A 150 14.19 -2.87 9.44
CA GLY A 150 14.40 -3.45 8.12
C GLY A 150 15.66 -4.32 8.07
N THR A 151 15.81 -5.09 6.99
CA THR A 151 16.91 -6.04 6.79
C THR A 151 17.93 -5.61 5.74
N ASP A 152 17.90 -4.34 5.30
CA ASP A 152 18.83 -3.83 4.29
C ASP A 152 20.14 -3.44 4.95
N GLU A 153 21.18 -4.23 4.71
CA GLU A 153 22.56 -4.01 5.19
C GLU A 153 23.43 -3.24 4.17
N SER A 154 22.86 -2.84 3.04
CA SER A 154 23.59 -2.12 1.99
C SER A 154 23.94 -0.70 2.41
N VAL A 155 25.03 -0.17 1.82
CA VAL A 155 25.40 1.23 2.00
C VAL A 155 24.40 2.12 1.29
N GLN A 156 23.86 3.06 2.03
CA GLN A 156 22.89 4.06 1.59
C GLN A 156 23.56 5.44 1.47
N VAL A 157 22.89 6.35 0.78
CA VAL A 157 23.28 7.77 0.70
C VAL A 157 22.11 8.65 1.12
N GLY A 158 22.37 9.67 1.90
CA GLY A 158 21.31 10.56 2.35
C GLY A 158 21.80 11.79 3.10
N VAL A 159 20.84 12.48 3.69
CA VAL A 159 21.01 13.65 4.55
C VAL A 159 20.39 13.39 5.91
N SER A 160 20.78 14.13 6.94
CA SER A 160 20.14 14.06 8.25
C SER A 160 18.82 14.81 8.26
N ALA A 161 17.72 14.14 8.65
CA ALA A 161 16.43 14.79 8.84
C ALA A 161 16.50 15.93 9.86
N GLN A 162 17.32 15.80 10.91
CA GLN A 162 17.52 16.82 11.93
C GLN A 162 18.27 18.06 11.40
N GLN A 163 19.15 17.89 10.42
CA GLN A 163 19.79 19.04 9.75
C GLN A 163 18.81 19.72 8.80
N VAL A 164 18.08 18.94 8.00
CA VAL A 164 17.06 19.47 7.08
C VAL A 164 15.98 20.23 7.82
N GLU A 165 15.50 19.73 8.95
CA GLU A 165 14.47 20.39 9.76
C GLU A 165 14.87 21.80 10.21
N LYS A 166 16.16 22.06 10.48
CA LYS A 166 16.63 23.37 10.91
C LYS A 166 16.59 24.42 9.81
N VAL A 167 16.70 24.02 8.55
CA VAL A 167 16.82 24.93 7.41
C VAL A 167 15.58 24.94 6.50
N LEU A 168 14.86 23.82 6.45
CA LEU A 168 13.65 23.62 5.64
C LEU A 168 12.70 22.62 6.35
N PRO A 169 12.06 23.03 7.46
CA PRO A 169 11.18 22.14 8.23
C PRO A 169 10.03 21.54 7.40
N GLU A 170 9.59 22.25 6.35
CA GLU A 170 8.54 21.80 5.46
C GLU A 170 8.92 20.53 4.65
N ALA A 171 10.20 20.18 4.63
CA ALA A 171 10.69 18.96 3.96
C ALA A 171 10.81 17.76 4.92
N VAL A 172 10.46 17.92 6.20
CA VAL A 172 10.57 16.88 7.22
C VAL A 172 9.21 16.53 7.78
N ASP A 173 8.93 15.23 7.82
CA ASP A 173 7.70 14.70 8.41
C ASP A 173 8.06 13.78 9.60
N GLU A 174 7.29 13.83 10.68
CA GLU A 174 7.39 12.89 11.79
C GLU A 174 6.56 11.64 11.45
N LEU A 175 7.19 10.48 11.52
CA LEU A 175 6.56 9.19 11.27
C LEU A 175 5.83 8.70 12.52
N GLU A 176 4.86 7.80 12.37
CA GLU A 176 4.13 7.17 13.48
C GLU A 176 5.06 6.47 14.49
N THR A 177 6.24 6.08 14.05
CA THR A 177 7.29 5.47 14.88
C THR A 177 8.04 6.46 15.77
N GLY A 178 7.78 7.78 15.64
CA GLY A 178 8.53 8.84 16.28
C GLY A 178 9.86 9.20 15.62
N TYR A 179 10.26 8.49 14.55
CA TYR A 179 11.40 8.87 13.71
C TYR A 179 11.01 9.92 12.67
N LYS A 180 12.01 10.65 12.17
CA LYS A 180 11.81 11.69 11.15
C LYS A 180 12.15 11.17 9.76
N GLY A 181 11.31 11.53 8.79
CA GLY A 181 11.52 11.27 7.37
C GLY A 181 11.80 12.55 6.60
N VAL A 182 12.56 12.45 5.51
CA VAL A 182 12.84 13.57 4.60
C VAL A 182 12.11 13.36 3.27
N SER A 183 11.30 14.34 2.91
CA SER A 183 10.69 14.43 1.58
C SER A 183 11.72 15.00 0.58
N TYR A 184 12.58 14.13 0.02
CA TYR A 184 13.70 14.54 -0.84
C TYR A 184 13.29 15.43 -2.03
N GLY A 185 12.11 15.23 -2.59
CA GLY A 185 11.58 16.09 -3.66
C GLY A 185 11.42 17.56 -3.25
N LYS A 186 11.20 17.85 -1.97
CA LYS A 186 11.10 19.21 -1.44
C LYS A 186 12.46 19.92 -1.30
N LEU A 187 13.55 19.16 -1.38
CA LEU A 187 14.90 19.76 -1.42
C LEU A 187 15.26 20.36 -2.78
N VAL A 188 14.60 19.94 -3.84
CA VAL A 188 14.87 20.45 -5.22
C VAL A 188 14.64 21.96 -5.31
N PRO A 189 13.54 22.55 -4.85
CA PRO A 189 13.38 24.02 -4.86
C PRO A 189 14.47 24.76 -4.08
N LEU A 190 14.90 24.24 -2.93
CA LEU A 190 16.01 24.81 -2.16
C LEU A 190 17.32 24.81 -2.96
N LEU A 191 17.64 23.72 -3.64
CA LEU A 191 18.82 23.62 -4.51
C LEU A 191 18.75 24.56 -5.70
N ILE A 192 17.56 24.75 -6.28
CA ILE A 192 17.35 25.70 -7.38
C ILE A 192 17.68 27.13 -6.94
N GLU A 193 17.16 27.57 -5.79
CA GLU A 193 17.44 28.92 -5.28
C GLU A 193 18.91 29.06 -4.83
N ALA A 194 19.50 28.06 -4.18
CA ALA A 194 20.91 28.07 -3.84
C ALA A 194 21.83 28.21 -5.09
N MET A 195 21.49 27.52 -6.18
CA MET A 195 22.22 27.65 -7.44
C MET A 195 22.09 29.05 -8.07
N LYS A 196 20.94 29.70 -7.93
CA LYS A 196 20.75 31.08 -8.39
C LYS A 196 21.62 32.06 -7.57
N GLU A 197 21.62 31.93 -6.25
CA GLU A 197 22.46 32.73 -5.35
C GLU A 197 23.94 32.54 -5.68
N LEU A 198 24.42 31.30 -5.80
CA LEU A 198 25.79 30.99 -6.18
C LEU A 198 26.15 31.55 -7.55
N THR A 199 25.22 31.50 -8.52
CA THR A 199 25.45 32.06 -9.85
C THR A 199 25.60 33.58 -9.81
N GLN A 200 24.83 34.24 -8.95
CA GLN A 200 24.92 35.69 -8.76
C GLN A 200 26.26 36.10 -8.10
N GLU A 201 26.67 35.40 -7.06
CA GLU A 201 27.96 35.62 -6.41
C GLU A 201 29.13 35.45 -7.41
N ASN A 202 29.11 34.39 -8.19
CA ASN A 202 30.13 34.16 -9.21
C ASN A 202 30.20 35.30 -10.27
N LYS A 203 29.04 35.86 -10.63
CA LYS A 203 29.05 37.02 -11.57
C LYS A 203 29.69 38.25 -10.93
N LEU A 204 29.40 38.52 -9.66
CA LEU A 204 30.00 39.63 -8.92
C LEU A 204 31.53 39.48 -8.83
N ILE A 205 31.99 38.31 -8.38
CA ILE A 205 33.44 38.03 -8.28
C ILE A 205 34.15 38.19 -9.63
N ARG A 206 33.57 37.72 -10.73
CA ARG A 206 34.13 37.89 -12.09
C ARG A 206 34.22 39.34 -12.46
N SER A 207 33.18 40.14 -12.20
CA SER A 207 33.18 41.59 -12.50
C SER A 207 34.23 42.31 -11.69
N GLU A 208 34.38 42.01 -10.40
CA GLU A 208 35.43 42.56 -9.55
C GLU A 208 36.84 42.19 -10.03
N LEU A 209 37.05 40.95 -10.46
CA LEU A 209 38.31 40.49 -10.99
C LEU A 209 38.67 41.21 -12.29
N GLU A 210 37.71 41.45 -13.19
CA GLU A 210 37.92 42.22 -14.42
C GLU A 210 38.28 43.66 -14.11
N ASN A 211 37.61 44.28 -13.15
CA ASN A 211 37.90 45.64 -12.71
C ASN A 211 39.32 45.75 -12.14
N LEU A 212 39.72 44.79 -11.29
CA LEU A 212 41.08 44.78 -10.75
C LEU A 212 42.18 44.58 -11.80
N LYS A 213 41.92 43.79 -12.82
CA LYS A 213 42.81 43.62 -13.96
C LYS A 213 42.98 44.92 -14.72
N SER A 214 41.91 45.68 -14.96
CA SER A 214 41.92 46.95 -15.71
C SER A 214 42.66 48.07 -14.95
N ILE A 215 42.77 48.03 -13.64
CA ILE A 215 43.48 49.02 -12.80
C ILE A 215 45.00 48.73 -12.82
N ASN A 216 45.42 47.50 -13.06
CA ASN A 216 46.81 47.08 -13.00
C ASN A 216 47.47 47.03 -14.39
N THR A 217 46.76 47.45 -15.44
CA THR A 217 47.30 47.67 -16.81
C THR A 217 47.38 49.14 -17.13
#